data_9fdbc05c5bca8bf5ba6bd03621229c62
#
_entry.id   9fdbc05c5bca8bf5ba6bd03621229c62
#
_cell.length_a   1.000
_cell.length_b   1.000
_cell.length_c   1.000
_cell.angle_alpha   90.00
_cell.angle_beta   90.00
_cell.angle_gamma   90.00
#
_symmetry.space_group_name_H-M   'P 1'
#
loop_
_entity.id
_entity.type
_entity.pdbx_description
1 polymer ?
#
loop_
_entity_poly.entity_id
_entity_poly.type
_entity_poly.pdbx_seq_one_letter_code
_entity_poly.pdbx_strand_id
1 'polypeptide(L)'
;NRNYNKTKSFKLISTLEKEITFRFLKARKKDGFLNVISIFSFIGISLGVAVLIIVMSVMNGFRSELINKIVGFNSHITVKSYDSSIDQKKLNSKNLSLISKNIVLSNSGEAIILKNNTSKGVVLRGYENNDFSKLEIIKNEKFKGNKLLLKDFISIGNELSFALDLQVGDEITLMSPSGVETIVGNLLKQKNFIVTSIFNSGLAEFDNNIAFINLNTLEEFFGFDINDRALEIYLKNPNKIESQKMIVQKIFDKEFVYSWADMNNSLFSALKVERNVMFIILSLIIVVAAFNIISGLTILVKNKTKDIAILKSIGVLNKSIVKIFFLIGVIIGTSATAFGIMLGVIFSIYIENLREFLSSTFNISLFPEEIYFLSKMPSEINPTSIFLISICSIIITIIVSIFPAFKAAKLDPIKALKYE
;
A
#
# COMPACT_ATOMS: atom_id res chain seq x y z
N ASN A 1 -6.10 49.76 -53.85
CA ASN A 1 -5.93 49.49 -52.43
C ASN A 1 -6.56 48.13 -52.07
N ARG A 2 -5.80 47.04 -52.16
CA ARG A 2 -6.19 45.73 -51.67
C ARG A 2 -5.41 45.49 -50.38
N ASN A 3 -6.10 45.65 -49.26
CA ASN A 3 -5.63 45.27 -47.93
C ASN A 3 -5.56 43.74 -47.83
N TYR A 4 -4.35 43.22 -47.91
CA TYR A 4 -4.01 41.83 -47.54
C TYR A 4 -3.79 41.77 -46.02
N ASN A 5 -4.88 41.64 -45.23
CA ASN A 5 -4.79 41.24 -43.83
C ASN A 5 -4.46 39.73 -43.80
N LYS A 6 -3.15 39.38 -43.80
CA LYS A 6 -2.67 38.08 -43.41
C LYS A 6 -2.76 37.98 -41.89
N THR A 7 -3.83 37.44 -41.38
CA THR A 7 -3.88 36.88 -40.01
C THR A 7 -2.83 35.74 -39.95
N LYS A 8 -1.62 36.05 -39.45
CA LYS A 8 -0.66 35.07 -39.01
C LYS A 8 -1.25 34.33 -37.80
N SER A 9 -1.95 33.22 -38.06
CA SER A 9 -2.21 32.24 -36.97
C SER A 9 -0.85 31.83 -36.43
N PHE A 10 -0.60 32.10 -35.16
CA PHE A 10 0.55 31.64 -34.41
C PHE A 10 0.42 30.11 -34.27
N LYS A 11 0.79 29.35 -35.33
CA LYS A 11 0.99 27.91 -35.21
C LYS A 11 2.26 27.73 -34.38
N LEU A 12 2.14 27.29 -33.15
CA LEU A 12 3.24 26.99 -32.22
C LEU A 12 4.31 26.09 -32.90
N ILE A 13 3.90 25.23 -33.80
CA ILE A 13 4.77 24.26 -34.54
C ILE A 13 4.37 24.32 -36.01
N SER A 14 5.35 24.57 -36.87
CA SER A 14 5.19 24.57 -38.33
C SER A 14 4.99 23.17 -38.87
N THR A 15 4.28 23.04 -40.00
CA THR A 15 4.10 21.76 -40.72
C THR A 15 5.45 21.13 -41.10
N LEU A 16 6.42 21.98 -41.49
CA LEU A 16 7.80 21.59 -41.83
C LEU A 16 8.50 20.97 -40.58
N GLU A 17 8.38 21.60 -39.41
CA GLU A 17 8.99 21.13 -38.16
C GLU A 17 8.48 19.74 -37.79
N LYS A 18 7.18 19.48 -37.93
CA LYS A 18 6.56 18.16 -37.71
C LYS A 18 7.08 17.12 -38.69
N GLU A 19 7.11 17.44 -39.97
CA GLU A 19 7.55 16.50 -41.01
C GLU A 19 9.01 16.09 -40.84
N ILE A 20 9.90 17.04 -40.56
CA ILE A 20 11.31 16.75 -40.26
C ILE A 20 11.44 15.88 -39.01
N THR A 21 10.67 16.19 -37.95
CA THR A 21 10.64 15.39 -36.71
C THR A 21 10.29 13.93 -36.98
N PHE A 22 9.20 13.68 -37.72
CA PHE A 22 8.80 12.31 -38.08
C PHE A 22 9.83 11.61 -39.01
N ARG A 23 10.46 12.35 -39.93
CA ARG A 23 11.51 11.78 -40.79
C ARG A 23 12.78 11.41 -40.00
N PHE A 24 13.11 12.16 -38.94
CA PHE A 24 14.25 11.84 -38.07
C PHE A 24 13.96 10.65 -37.14
N LEU A 25 12.72 10.44 -36.75
CA LEU A 25 12.30 9.27 -36.00
C LEU A 25 12.17 8.01 -36.87
N LYS A 26 11.86 8.18 -38.20
CA LYS A 26 11.70 7.04 -39.10
C LYS A 26 13.07 6.48 -39.50
N ALA A 27 13.31 5.24 -39.12
CA ALA A 27 14.53 4.52 -39.41
C ALA A 27 14.80 4.40 -40.94
N ARG A 28 15.98 4.78 -41.39
CA ARG A 28 16.48 4.39 -42.71
C ARG A 28 17.31 3.10 -42.57
N LYS A 29 17.16 2.16 -43.52
CA LYS A 29 17.92 0.89 -43.54
C LYS A 29 19.45 1.04 -43.42
N LYS A 30 20.00 2.20 -43.77
CA LYS A 30 21.45 2.53 -43.68
C LYS A 30 21.91 3.01 -42.30
N ASP A 31 20.97 3.39 -41.40
CA ASP A 31 21.24 4.00 -40.09
C ASP A 31 21.11 2.98 -38.93
N GLY A 32 21.44 1.71 -39.15
CA GLY A 32 21.21 0.60 -38.21
C GLY A 32 21.67 0.86 -36.76
N PHE A 33 22.85 1.48 -36.59
CA PHE A 33 23.37 1.82 -35.25
C PHE A 33 22.63 2.99 -34.59
N LEU A 34 22.02 3.89 -35.38
CA LEU A 34 21.29 5.06 -34.89
C LEU A 34 19.93 4.69 -34.25
N ASN A 35 19.29 3.66 -34.80
CA ASN A 35 18.06 3.10 -34.27
C ASN A 35 18.27 2.47 -32.87
N VAL A 36 19.42 1.80 -32.69
CA VAL A 36 19.78 1.10 -31.48
C VAL A 36 19.78 2.08 -30.29
N ILE A 37 20.32 3.28 -30.43
CA ILE A 37 20.43 4.25 -29.32
C ILE A 37 19.07 4.85 -28.94
N SER A 38 18.24 5.19 -29.93
CA SER A 38 16.88 5.67 -29.68
C SER A 38 16.04 4.58 -29.02
N ILE A 39 16.25 3.32 -29.41
CA ILE A 39 15.62 2.15 -28.77
C ILE A 39 16.11 1.96 -27.34
N PHE A 40 17.41 2.10 -27.06
CA PHE A 40 17.93 2.03 -25.69
C PHE A 40 17.34 3.11 -24.80
N SER A 41 17.22 4.35 -25.27
CA SER A 41 16.57 5.41 -24.51
C SER A 41 15.09 5.12 -24.26
N PHE A 42 14.37 4.63 -25.28
CA PHE A 42 12.98 4.22 -25.17
C PHE A 42 12.81 3.09 -24.15
N ILE A 43 13.62 2.03 -24.24
CA ILE A 43 13.61 0.89 -23.32
C ILE A 43 13.94 1.36 -21.89
N GLY A 44 14.98 2.20 -21.72
CA GLY A 44 15.39 2.68 -20.41
C GLY A 44 14.29 3.47 -19.69
N ILE A 45 13.59 4.37 -20.40
CA ILE A 45 12.47 5.13 -19.85
C ILE A 45 11.29 4.19 -19.55
N SER A 46 10.97 3.32 -20.50
CA SER A 46 9.85 2.38 -20.39
C SER A 46 10.03 1.41 -19.23
N LEU A 47 11.22 0.82 -19.06
CA LEU A 47 11.55 -0.03 -17.93
C LEU A 47 11.51 0.76 -16.61
N GLY A 48 12.06 1.97 -16.57
CA GLY A 48 11.99 2.83 -15.39
C GLY A 48 10.55 3.06 -14.94
N VAL A 49 9.66 3.46 -15.85
CA VAL A 49 8.24 3.68 -15.55
C VAL A 49 7.54 2.37 -15.16
N ALA A 50 7.83 1.26 -15.86
CA ALA A 50 7.23 -0.04 -15.53
C ALA A 50 7.62 -0.51 -14.13
N VAL A 51 8.92 -0.46 -13.78
CA VAL A 51 9.41 -0.82 -12.44
C VAL A 51 8.76 0.05 -11.36
N LEU A 52 8.64 1.37 -11.60
CA LEU A 52 7.96 2.26 -10.67
C LEU A 52 6.51 1.84 -10.40
N ILE A 53 5.77 1.50 -11.44
CA ILE A 53 4.36 1.07 -11.32
C ILE A 53 4.27 -0.26 -10.58
N ILE A 54 5.12 -1.23 -10.92
CA ILE A 54 5.15 -2.54 -10.25
C ILE A 54 5.42 -2.39 -8.76
N VAL A 55 6.50 -1.68 -8.42
CA VAL A 55 6.90 -1.49 -7.01
C VAL A 55 5.81 -0.76 -6.23
N MET A 56 5.24 0.33 -6.77
CA MET A 56 4.15 1.05 -6.12
C MET A 56 2.90 0.19 -5.96
N SER A 57 2.55 -0.63 -6.95
CA SER A 57 1.38 -1.51 -6.88
C SER A 57 1.55 -2.60 -5.81
N VAL A 58 2.72 -3.22 -5.74
CA VAL A 58 3.03 -4.23 -4.71
C VAL A 58 3.03 -3.60 -3.30
N MET A 59 3.66 -2.43 -3.13
CA MET A 59 3.70 -1.76 -1.83
C MET A 59 2.32 -1.27 -1.39
N ASN A 60 1.50 -0.73 -2.30
CA ASN A 60 0.12 -0.38 -1.98
C ASN A 60 -0.68 -1.61 -1.57
N GLY A 61 -0.56 -2.71 -2.32
CA GLY A 61 -1.22 -3.98 -2.02
C GLY A 61 -0.80 -4.55 -0.67
N PHE A 62 0.49 -4.60 -0.38
CA PHE A 62 1.03 -5.06 0.90
C PHE A 62 0.50 -4.22 2.08
N ARG A 63 0.55 -2.90 1.94
CA ARG A 63 0.04 -1.99 2.96
C ARG A 63 -1.47 -2.14 3.18
N SER A 64 -2.24 -2.21 2.09
CA SER A 64 -3.68 -2.37 2.14
C SER A 64 -4.07 -3.68 2.82
N GLU A 65 -3.41 -4.77 2.47
CA GLU A 65 -3.66 -6.10 3.02
C GLU A 65 -3.27 -6.21 4.50
N LEU A 66 -2.10 -5.65 4.89
CA LEU A 66 -1.71 -5.58 6.30
C LEU A 66 -2.73 -4.78 7.13
N ILE A 67 -3.10 -3.61 6.64
CA ILE A 67 -4.10 -2.77 7.32
C ILE A 67 -5.42 -3.52 7.42
N ASN A 68 -5.90 -4.15 6.36
CA ASN A 68 -7.17 -4.87 6.35
C ASN A 68 -7.17 -6.05 7.33
N LYS A 69 -6.06 -6.79 7.43
CA LYS A 69 -5.94 -7.88 8.40
C LYS A 69 -5.97 -7.38 9.84
N ILE A 70 -5.17 -6.36 10.16
CA ILE A 70 -5.12 -5.78 11.50
C ILE A 70 -6.47 -5.15 11.88
N VAL A 71 -7.07 -4.40 10.96
CA VAL A 71 -8.35 -3.72 11.13
C VAL A 71 -9.51 -4.71 11.15
N GLY A 72 -9.44 -5.79 10.39
CA GLY A 72 -10.47 -6.84 10.39
C GLY A 72 -10.58 -7.58 11.72
N PHE A 73 -9.49 -7.63 12.49
CA PHE A 73 -9.43 -8.30 13.79
C PHE A 73 -9.72 -7.35 14.96
N ASN A 74 -9.19 -6.13 14.92
CA ASN A 74 -9.36 -5.15 16.00
C ASN A 74 -10.48 -4.16 15.68
N SER A 75 -11.06 -3.60 16.75
CA SER A 75 -11.95 -2.45 16.61
C SER A 75 -11.20 -1.28 15.97
N HIS A 76 -11.91 -0.48 15.18
CA HIS A 76 -11.28 0.66 14.49
C HIS A 76 -11.02 1.81 15.47
N ILE A 77 -11.96 2.05 16.38
CA ILE A 77 -11.85 3.04 17.45
C ILE A 77 -12.35 2.38 18.73
N THR A 78 -11.63 2.60 19.82
CA THR A 78 -12.01 2.16 21.16
C THR A 78 -12.20 3.38 22.05
N VAL A 79 -13.28 3.36 22.81
CA VAL A 79 -13.57 4.37 23.84
C VAL A 79 -13.51 3.68 25.19
N LYS A 80 -12.73 4.22 26.12
CA LYS A 80 -12.59 3.72 27.47
C LYS A 80 -12.84 4.84 28.48
N SER A 81 -13.64 4.59 29.49
CA SER A 81 -13.86 5.54 30.59
C SER A 81 -12.82 5.33 31.68
N TYR A 82 -12.55 6.37 32.48
CA TYR A 82 -11.62 6.30 33.60
C TYR A 82 -12.33 5.99 34.93
N ASP A 83 -13.47 6.64 35.18
CA ASP A 83 -14.11 6.62 36.52
C ASP A 83 -15.63 6.34 36.50
N SER A 84 -16.23 6.11 35.34
CA SER A 84 -17.66 5.94 35.20
C SER A 84 -18.05 5.05 34.03
N SER A 85 -19.25 4.47 34.07
CA SER A 85 -19.79 3.76 32.91
C SER A 85 -19.93 4.69 31.70
N ILE A 86 -19.69 4.16 30.50
CA ILE A 86 -19.90 4.88 29.22
C ILE A 86 -21.39 5.24 29.14
N ASP A 87 -21.68 6.52 28.90
CA ASP A 87 -23.05 7.01 28.79
C ASP A 87 -23.78 6.37 27.61
N GLN A 88 -24.72 5.50 27.90
CA GLN A 88 -25.51 4.79 26.88
C GLN A 88 -26.31 5.75 25.97
N LYS A 89 -26.64 6.98 26.44
CA LYS A 89 -27.32 7.97 25.59
C LYS A 89 -26.41 8.44 24.43
N LYS A 90 -25.11 8.48 24.66
CA LYS A 90 -24.13 8.85 23.61
C LYS A 90 -24.06 7.79 22.49
N LEU A 91 -24.35 6.51 22.78
CA LEU A 91 -24.38 5.43 21.80
C LEU A 91 -25.43 5.63 20.71
N ASN A 92 -26.54 6.27 21.05
CA ASN A 92 -27.65 6.53 20.11
C ASN A 92 -27.47 7.83 19.31
N SER A 93 -26.29 8.46 19.35
CA SER A 93 -26.06 9.68 18.59
C SER A 93 -26.12 9.41 17.08
N LYS A 94 -26.85 10.27 16.34
CA LYS A 94 -27.00 10.18 14.89
C LYS A 94 -25.65 10.20 14.17
N ASN A 95 -24.70 10.95 14.68
CA ASN A 95 -23.36 11.04 14.09
C ASN A 95 -22.58 9.73 14.23
N LEU A 96 -22.74 9.00 15.32
CA LEU A 96 -22.11 7.73 15.55
C LEU A 96 -22.69 6.64 14.62
N SER A 97 -24.02 6.59 14.48
CA SER A 97 -24.69 5.63 13.58
C SER A 97 -24.39 5.84 12.09
N LEU A 98 -24.06 7.06 11.68
CA LEU A 98 -23.65 7.36 10.31
C LEU A 98 -22.29 6.77 9.97
N ILE A 99 -21.34 6.78 10.90
CA ILE A 99 -19.95 6.35 10.65
C ILE A 99 -19.69 4.90 11.06
N SER A 100 -20.44 4.36 12.02
CA SER A 100 -20.25 2.99 12.53
C SER A 100 -21.02 1.94 11.72
N LYS A 101 -20.39 0.79 11.55
CA LYS A 101 -21.00 -0.45 11.04
C LYS A 101 -21.56 -1.27 12.20
N ASN A 102 -20.75 -1.45 13.24
CA ASN A 102 -21.09 -2.13 14.48
C ASN A 102 -20.50 -1.37 15.66
N ILE A 103 -21.17 -1.48 16.78
CA ILE A 103 -20.71 -0.98 18.08
C ILE A 103 -20.94 -2.11 19.07
N VAL A 104 -19.90 -2.49 19.81
CA VAL A 104 -19.96 -3.58 20.77
C VAL A 104 -19.26 -3.17 22.06
N LEU A 105 -19.73 -3.72 23.19
CA LEU A 105 -19.07 -3.60 24.47
C LEU A 105 -18.14 -4.79 24.68
N SER A 106 -16.96 -4.54 25.17
CA SER A 106 -15.94 -5.56 25.44
C SER A 106 -15.17 -5.25 26.71
N ASN A 107 -14.52 -6.27 27.22
CA ASN A 107 -13.46 -6.13 28.21
C ASN A 107 -12.33 -7.09 27.87
N SER A 108 -11.13 -6.86 28.41
CA SER A 108 -9.98 -7.72 28.13
C SER A 108 -9.06 -7.82 29.33
N GLY A 109 -8.44 -8.99 29.50
CA GLY A 109 -7.47 -9.23 30.55
C GLY A 109 -6.46 -10.29 30.15
N GLU A 110 -5.29 -10.28 30.77
CA GLU A 110 -4.23 -11.26 30.52
C GLU A 110 -4.43 -12.49 31.40
N ALA A 111 -4.29 -13.67 30.82
CA ALA A 111 -4.42 -14.95 31.50
C ALA A 111 -3.35 -15.93 31.00
N ILE A 112 -3.18 -17.01 31.76
CA ILE A 112 -2.34 -18.14 31.39
C ILE A 112 -3.25 -19.33 31.13
N ILE A 113 -3.16 -19.91 29.94
CA ILE A 113 -3.77 -21.22 29.64
C ILE A 113 -2.83 -22.30 30.14
N LEU A 114 -3.41 -23.24 30.88
CA LEU A 114 -2.73 -24.45 31.35
C LEU A 114 -3.36 -25.67 30.68
N LYS A 115 -2.55 -26.51 30.06
CA LYS A 115 -2.95 -27.82 29.51
C LYS A 115 -1.83 -28.81 29.79
N ASN A 116 -2.14 -29.83 30.61
CA ASN A 116 -1.14 -30.81 31.05
C ASN A 116 0.11 -30.15 31.65
N ASN A 117 1.29 -30.35 31.00
CA ASN A 117 2.57 -29.75 31.41
C ASN A 117 2.96 -28.50 30.61
N THR A 118 2.07 -27.96 29.78
CA THR A 118 2.33 -26.78 28.98
C THR A 118 1.53 -25.59 29.50
N SER A 119 2.13 -24.39 29.43
CA SER A 119 1.47 -23.14 29.80
C SER A 119 1.76 -22.07 28.77
N LYS A 120 0.79 -21.19 28.50
CA LYS A 120 0.94 -20.11 27.55
C LYS A 120 0.13 -18.88 27.98
N GLY A 121 0.78 -17.72 27.94
CA GLY A 121 0.13 -16.43 28.15
C GLY A 121 -0.78 -16.07 26.96
N VAL A 122 -1.99 -15.59 27.27
CA VAL A 122 -2.98 -15.15 26.29
C VAL A 122 -3.71 -13.92 26.79
N VAL A 123 -4.17 -13.09 25.84
CA VAL A 123 -5.12 -12.02 26.12
C VAL A 123 -6.52 -12.57 25.88
N LEU A 124 -7.32 -12.60 26.96
CA LEU A 124 -8.73 -12.93 26.88
C LEU A 124 -9.54 -11.69 26.50
N ARG A 125 -10.39 -11.82 25.49
CA ARG A 125 -11.37 -10.80 25.11
C ARG A 125 -12.79 -11.29 25.39
N GLY A 126 -13.54 -10.51 26.15
CA GLY A 126 -14.92 -10.80 26.52
C GLY A 126 -15.92 -10.07 25.64
N TYR A 127 -16.87 -10.82 25.09
CA TYR A 127 -18.00 -10.29 24.33
C TYR A 127 -19.32 -10.93 24.76
N GLU A 128 -20.42 -10.19 24.61
CA GLU A 128 -21.73 -10.80 24.66
C GLU A 128 -21.97 -11.69 23.43
N ASN A 129 -22.81 -12.74 23.53
CA ASN A 129 -23.05 -13.66 22.43
C ASN A 129 -23.50 -12.98 21.15
N ASN A 130 -24.41 -12.00 21.27
CA ASN A 130 -24.93 -11.26 20.12
C ASN A 130 -23.86 -10.41 19.44
N ASP A 131 -22.91 -9.91 20.21
CA ASP A 131 -21.84 -9.05 19.70
C ASP A 131 -20.68 -9.87 19.15
N PHE A 132 -20.36 -11.00 19.76
CA PHE A 132 -19.38 -11.95 19.24
C PHE A 132 -19.73 -12.41 17.82
N SER A 133 -21.00 -12.76 17.58
CA SER A 133 -21.46 -13.19 16.26
C SER A 133 -21.36 -12.11 15.15
N LYS A 134 -21.27 -10.82 15.55
CA LYS A 134 -21.12 -9.68 14.62
C LYS A 134 -19.67 -9.47 14.17
N LEU A 135 -18.68 -10.02 14.88
CA LEU A 135 -17.26 -9.89 14.54
C LEU A 135 -16.98 -10.55 13.18
N GLU A 136 -16.18 -9.88 12.35
CA GLU A 136 -15.90 -10.38 10.99
C GLU A 136 -15.11 -11.69 11.01
N ILE A 137 -14.25 -11.87 12.00
CA ILE A 137 -13.48 -13.10 12.19
C ILE A 137 -14.36 -14.34 12.35
N ILE A 138 -15.53 -14.19 12.97
CA ILE A 138 -16.49 -15.29 13.21
C ILE A 138 -17.25 -15.66 11.94
N LYS A 139 -17.28 -14.74 10.96
CA LYS A 139 -17.91 -14.97 9.65
C LYS A 139 -16.97 -15.66 8.67
N ASN A 140 -15.71 -15.79 9.02
CA ASN A 140 -14.70 -16.43 8.17
C ASN A 140 -15.02 -17.92 7.95
N GLU A 141 -14.84 -18.41 6.73
CA GLU A 141 -15.02 -19.83 6.38
C GLU A 141 -14.08 -20.79 7.13
N LYS A 142 -12.94 -20.29 7.59
CA LYS A 142 -11.95 -21.04 8.38
C LYS A 142 -12.32 -21.19 9.87
N PHE A 143 -13.45 -20.63 10.31
CA PHE A 143 -13.94 -20.80 11.68
C PHE A 143 -14.52 -22.20 11.89
N LYS A 144 -14.00 -22.92 12.91
CA LYS A 144 -14.43 -24.29 13.24
C LYS A 144 -15.13 -24.28 14.58
N GLY A 145 -16.27 -25.00 14.71
CA GLY A 145 -16.99 -25.19 15.97
C GLY A 145 -18.20 -24.27 16.17
N ASN A 146 -18.59 -24.07 17.42
CA ASN A 146 -19.80 -23.31 17.77
C ASN A 146 -19.51 -21.81 17.90
N LYS A 147 -20.39 -20.96 17.37
CA LYS A 147 -20.30 -19.50 17.44
C LYS A 147 -20.88 -18.88 18.73
N LEU A 148 -21.20 -19.70 19.72
CA LEU A 148 -21.75 -19.26 20.99
C LEU A 148 -20.68 -19.23 22.07
N LEU A 149 -20.61 -18.14 22.84
CA LEU A 149 -19.77 -17.99 24.03
C LEU A 149 -20.66 -18.09 25.29
N LEU A 150 -20.89 -19.30 25.78
CA LEU A 150 -21.56 -19.52 27.02
C LEU A 150 -20.59 -19.38 28.19
N LYS A 151 -21.10 -19.49 29.45
CA LYS A 151 -20.35 -19.17 30.66
C LYS A 151 -18.98 -19.86 30.79
N ASP A 152 -18.87 -21.12 30.38
CA ASP A 152 -17.64 -21.92 30.55
C ASP A 152 -17.04 -22.30 29.21
N PHE A 153 -17.32 -21.51 28.15
CA PHE A 153 -16.85 -21.74 26.80
C PHE A 153 -15.74 -20.76 26.41
N ILE A 154 -14.76 -21.26 25.67
CA ILE A 154 -13.68 -20.46 25.10
C ILE A 154 -13.51 -20.75 23.62
N SER A 155 -13.29 -19.68 22.84
CA SER A 155 -12.86 -19.73 21.44
C SER A 155 -11.38 -19.40 21.37
N ILE A 156 -10.56 -20.25 20.78
CA ILE A 156 -9.11 -20.08 20.69
C ILE A 156 -8.66 -19.89 19.23
N GLY A 157 -7.51 -19.27 19.05
CA GLY A 157 -6.93 -19.14 17.71
C GLY A 157 -6.29 -20.43 17.20
N ASN A 158 -6.20 -20.56 15.89
CA ASN A 158 -5.67 -21.75 15.22
C ASN A 158 -4.23 -22.06 15.64
N GLU A 159 -3.35 -21.05 15.70
CA GLU A 159 -1.96 -21.24 16.12
C GLU A 159 -1.83 -21.69 17.58
N LEU A 160 -2.73 -21.14 18.44
CA LEU A 160 -2.78 -21.55 19.83
C LEU A 160 -3.26 -23.00 19.98
N SER A 161 -4.22 -23.42 19.14
CA SER A 161 -4.69 -24.82 19.11
C SER A 161 -3.57 -25.78 18.73
N PHE A 162 -2.73 -25.44 17.76
CA PHE A 162 -1.55 -26.24 17.40
C PHE A 162 -0.48 -26.24 18.49
N ALA A 163 -0.17 -25.08 19.07
CA ALA A 163 0.88 -24.93 20.08
C ALA A 163 0.59 -25.73 21.37
N LEU A 164 -0.68 -25.92 21.71
CA LEU A 164 -1.11 -26.63 22.93
C LEU A 164 -1.79 -27.98 22.64
N ASP A 165 -1.78 -28.44 21.39
CA ASP A 165 -2.47 -29.66 20.92
C ASP A 165 -3.92 -29.73 21.40
N LEU A 166 -4.69 -28.65 21.05
CA LEU A 166 -6.08 -28.48 21.49
C LEU A 166 -7.04 -28.68 20.32
N GLN A 167 -8.14 -29.38 20.61
CA GLN A 167 -9.25 -29.59 19.68
C GLN A 167 -10.55 -29.03 20.26
N VAL A 168 -11.57 -28.88 19.41
CA VAL A 168 -12.92 -28.52 19.85
C VAL A 168 -13.46 -29.66 20.72
N GLY A 169 -13.89 -29.30 21.95
CA GLY A 169 -14.35 -30.23 22.99
C GLY A 169 -13.35 -30.45 24.12
N ASP A 170 -12.09 -30.03 23.96
CA ASP A 170 -11.08 -30.15 25.01
C ASP A 170 -11.32 -29.21 26.17
N GLU A 171 -10.94 -29.68 27.37
CA GLU A 171 -10.96 -28.87 28.57
C GLU A 171 -9.58 -28.27 28.84
N ILE A 172 -9.55 -26.98 29.19
CA ILE A 172 -8.36 -26.22 29.56
C ILE A 172 -8.60 -25.46 30.88
N THR A 173 -7.53 -25.17 31.59
CA THR A 173 -7.59 -24.33 32.79
C THR A 173 -7.02 -22.95 32.48
N LEU A 174 -7.81 -21.90 32.77
CA LEU A 174 -7.32 -20.54 32.77
C LEU A 174 -6.87 -20.12 34.16
N MET A 175 -5.75 -19.45 34.24
CA MET A 175 -5.20 -18.87 35.46
C MET A 175 -5.03 -17.37 35.30
N SER A 176 -5.57 -16.59 36.23
CA SER A 176 -5.39 -15.14 36.32
C SER A 176 -4.06 -14.82 37.00
N PRO A 177 -3.17 -14.01 36.39
CA PRO A 177 -1.94 -13.57 37.06
C PRO A 177 -2.22 -12.62 38.23
N SER A 178 -3.29 -11.86 38.18
CA SER A 178 -3.78 -11.03 39.29
C SER A 178 -4.62 -11.90 40.25
N GLY A 179 -3.99 -12.46 41.24
CA GLY A 179 -4.68 -13.30 42.26
C GLY A 179 -5.67 -12.51 43.11
N VAL A 180 -6.48 -13.25 43.85
CA VAL A 180 -7.35 -12.68 44.93
C VAL A 180 -6.48 -12.54 46.18
N GLU A 181 -6.39 -11.34 46.73
CA GLU A 181 -5.75 -11.11 48.02
C GLU A 181 -6.51 -11.86 49.12
N THR A 182 -5.83 -12.80 49.76
CA THR A 182 -6.38 -13.54 50.89
C THR A 182 -5.51 -13.35 52.12
N ILE A 183 -6.02 -13.70 53.31
CA ILE A 183 -5.28 -13.62 54.59
C ILE A 183 -3.97 -14.42 54.52
N VAL A 184 -3.84 -15.38 53.62
CA VAL A 184 -2.67 -16.29 53.45
C VAL A 184 -1.80 -15.84 52.31
N GLY A 185 -2.10 -14.75 51.59
CA GLY A 185 -1.39 -14.24 50.43
C GLY A 185 -2.25 -14.24 49.15
N ASN A 186 -1.66 -13.85 48.03
CA ASN A 186 -2.35 -13.85 46.74
C ASN A 186 -2.54 -15.26 46.21
N LEU A 187 -3.78 -15.72 46.14
CA LEU A 187 -4.16 -16.96 45.50
C LEU A 187 -4.55 -16.70 44.06
N LEU A 188 -3.86 -17.37 43.12
CA LEU A 188 -4.16 -17.29 41.71
C LEU A 188 -5.52 -17.89 41.40
N LYS A 189 -6.42 -17.14 40.83
CA LYS A 189 -7.74 -17.62 40.42
C LYS A 189 -7.60 -18.54 39.21
N GLN A 190 -8.17 -19.73 39.33
CA GLN A 190 -8.19 -20.73 38.24
C GLN A 190 -9.62 -21.11 37.93
N LYS A 191 -9.92 -21.35 36.65
CA LYS A 191 -11.22 -21.80 36.18
C LYS A 191 -11.06 -22.66 34.93
N ASN A 192 -11.84 -23.73 34.84
CA ASN A 192 -11.88 -24.60 33.68
C ASN A 192 -12.83 -24.10 32.62
N PHE A 193 -12.41 -24.26 31.35
CA PHE A 193 -13.17 -23.88 30.15
C PHE A 193 -13.13 -24.99 29.15
N ILE A 194 -14.19 -25.10 28.33
CA ILE A 194 -14.27 -26.03 27.21
C ILE A 194 -14.01 -25.27 25.92
N VAL A 195 -13.07 -25.72 25.11
CA VAL A 195 -12.81 -25.18 23.77
C VAL A 195 -13.98 -25.50 22.86
N THR A 196 -14.79 -24.51 22.53
CA THR A 196 -15.99 -24.69 21.69
C THR A 196 -15.77 -24.34 20.24
N SER A 197 -14.74 -23.56 19.96
CA SER A 197 -14.43 -23.15 18.59
C SER A 197 -12.96 -22.75 18.44
N ILE A 198 -12.49 -22.86 17.19
CA ILE A 198 -11.17 -22.45 16.76
C ILE A 198 -11.33 -21.45 15.62
N PHE A 199 -10.82 -20.24 15.81
CA PHE A 199 -10.84 -19.20 14.79
C PHE A 199 -9.50 -19.10 14.05
N ASN A 200 -9.52 -18.51 12.87
CA ASN A 200 -8.31 -18.19 12.11
C ASN A 200 -8.42 -16.76 11.58
N SER A 201 -7.64 -15.84 12.16
CA SER A 201 -7.61 -14.42 11.76
C SER A 201 -6.79 -14.20 10.49
N GLY A 202 -5.94 -15.17 10.15
CA GLY A 202 -4.91 -15.03 9.12
C GLY A 202 -3.69 -14.24 9.59
N LEU A 203 -3.58 -13.95 10.88
CA LEU A 203 -2.41 -13.37 11.55
C LEU A 203 -1.97 -14.31 12.67
N ALA A 204 -0.86 -15.02 12.45
CA ALA A 204 -0.35 -16.02 13.39
C ALA A 204 -0.15 -15.47 14.81
N GLU A 205 0.26 -14.20 14.94
CA GLU A 205 0.45 -13.54 16.24
C GLU A 205 -0.87 -13.41 17.01
N PHE A 206 -1.97 -13.04 16.35
CA PHE A 206 -3.29 -12.95 17.02
C PHE A 206 -3.84 -14.33 17.31
N ASP A 207 -3.75 -15.25 16.37
CA ASP A 207 -4.22 -16.62 16.54
C ASP A 207 -3.44 -17.37 17.66
N ASN A 208 -2.24 -16.90 17.98
CA ASN A 208 -1.40 -17.48 19.00
C ASN A 208 -1.60 -16.88 20.39
N ASN A 209 -2.04 -15.62 20.48
CA ASN A 209 -2.01 -14.85 21.71
C ASN A 209 -3.41 -14.39 22.21
N ILE A 210 -4.47 -14.61 21.43
CA ILE A 210 -5.81 -14.12 21.78
C ILE A 210 -6.80 -15.29 21.87
N ALA A 211 -7.69 -15.20 22.85
CA ALA A 211 -8.84 -16.08 22.99
C ALA A 211 -10.10 -15.28 23.39
N PHE A 212 -11.26 -15.80 23.03
CA PHE A 212 -12.54 -15.16 23.30
C PHE A 212 -13.35 -15.95 24.32
N ILE A 213 -13.93 -15.25 25.31
CA ILE A 213 -14.86 -15.81 26.30
C ILE A 213 -16.06 -14.89 26.47
N ASN A 214 -17.07 -15.37 27.17
CA ASN A 214 -18.25 -14.56 27.49
C ASN A 214 -17.87 -13.36 28.39
N LEU A 215 -18.41 -12.16 28.08
CA LEU A 215 -18.08 -10.90 28.73
C LEU A 215 -18.30 -10.96 30.26
N ASN A 216 -19.46 -11.45 30.70
CA ASN A 216 -19.76 -11.54 32.14
C ASN A 216 -18.83 -12.55 32.84
N THR A 217 -18.46 -13.62 32.13
CA THR A 217 -17.53 -14.61 32.68
C THR A 217 -16.11 -14.03 32.80
N LEU A 218 -15.69 -13.20 31.86
CA LEU A 218 -14.41 -12.50 31.94
C LEU A 218 -14.37 -11.55 33.12
N GLU A 219 -15.42 -10.76 33.30
CA GLU A 219 -15.55 -9.80 34.42
C GLU A 219 -15.54 -10.52 35.75
N GLU A 220 -16.32 -11.60 35.88
CA GLU A 220 -16.31 -12.46 37.07
C GLU A 220 -14.90 -13.06 37.32
N PHE A 221 -14.21 -13.48 36.27
CA PHE A 221 -12.90 -14.12 36.37
C PHE A 221 -11.80 -13.16 36.83
N PHE A 222 -11.78 -11.92 36.34
CA PHE A 222 -10.79 -10.91 36.72
C PHE A 222 -11.24 -9.99 37.86
N GLY A 223 -12.52 -9.99 38.23
CA GLY A 223 -13.10 -9.07 39.23
C GLY A 223 -13.28 -7.64 38.66
N PHE A 224 -13.50 -7.52 37.36
CA PHE A 224 -13.74 -6.24 36.72
C PHE A 224 -15.18 -5.76 36.97
N ASP A 225 -15.34 -4.44 37.04
CA ASP A 225 -16.65 -3.79 37.12
C ASP A 225 -17.23 -3.56 35.71
N ILE A 226 -18.54 -3.36 35.63
CA ILE A 226 -19.24 -2.96 34.40
C ILE A 226 -18.66 -1.63 33.83
N ASN A 227 -18.17 -0.79 34.73
CA ASN A 227 -17.55 0.48 34.40
C ASN A 227 -16.21 0.33 33.64
N ASP A 228 -15.54 -0.83 33.77
CA ASP A 228 -14.27 -1.12 33.07
C ASP A 228 -14.45 -1.51 31.62
N ARG A 229 -15.70 -1.65 31.15
CA ARG A 229 -16.01 -2.01 29.77
C ARG A 229 -15.54 -0.94 28.83
N ALA A 230 -14.93 -1.37 27.73
CA ALA A 230 -14.58 -0.54 26.58
C ALA A 230 -15.68 -0.61 25.51
N LEU A 231 -15.88 0.50 24.81
CA LEU A 231 -16.75 0.56 23.64
C LEU A 231 -15.91 0.41 22.38
N GLU A 232 -16.12 -0.65 21.66
CA GLU A 232 -15.46 -0.93 20.38
C GLU A 232 -16.34 -0.49 19.22
N ILE A 233 -15.81 0.38 18.36
CA ILE A 233 -16.52 0.95 17.22
C ILE A 233 -15.87 0.45 15.93
N TYR A 234 -16.64 -0.30 15.15
CA TYR A 234 -16.27 -0.77 13.82
C TYR A 234 -16.83 0.20 12.78
N LEU A 235 -15.96 0.87 12.04
CA LEU A 235 -16.33 1.92 11.09
C LEU A 235 -16.79 1.34 9.73
N LYS A 236 -17.67 2.05 9.04
CA LYS A 236 -18.04 1.73 7.65
C LYS A 236 -16.90 1.96 6.66
N ASN A 237 -16.04 2.94 6.92
CA ASN A 237 -14.88 3.27 6.09
C ASN A 237 -13.61 3.44 6.94
N PRO A 238 -12.84 2.36 7.14
CA PRO A 238 -11.63 2.39 7.96
C PRO A 238 -10.54 3.34 7.45
N ASN A 239 -10.52 3.64 6.15
CA ASN A 239 -9.52 4.51 5.54
C ASN A 239 -9.60 5.98 5.99
N LYS A 240 -10.73 6.37 6.61
CA LYS A 240 -10.95 7.74 7.14
C LYS A 240 -10.83 7.81 8.67
N ILE A 241 -10.03 6.94 9.26
CA ILE A 241 -9.96 6.75 10.71
C ILE A 241 -9.68 8.05 11.48
N GLU A 242 -8.74 8.87 11.05
CA GLU A 242 -8.36 10.11 11.72
C GLU A 242 -9.53 11.10 11.82
N SER A 243 -10.24 11.33 10.71
CA SER A 243 -11.39 12.24 10.68
C SER A 243 -12.57 11.69 11.49
N GLN A 244 -12.78 10.38 11.49
CA GLN A 244 -13.85 9.73 12.21
C GLN A 244 -13.56 9.64 13.72
N LYS A 245 -12.29 9.45 14.11
CA LYS A 245 -11.82 9.54 15.49
C LYS A 245 -12.14 10.92 16.09
N MET A 246 -11.90 12.00 15.35
CA MET A 246 -12.26 13.35 15.82
C MET A 246 -13.76 13.51 16.06
N ILE A 247 -14.62 12.86 15.27
CA ILE A 247 -16.07 12.87 15.49
C ILE A 247 -16.42 12.11 16.76
N VAL A 248 -15.84 10.91 16.97
CA VAL A 248 -16.05 10.11 18.17
C VAL A 248 -15.56 10.86 19.41
N GLN A 249 -14.40 11.51 19.33
CA GLN A 249 -13.83 12.27 20.45
C GLN A 249 -14.69 13.48 20.85
N LYS A 250 -15.42 14.09 19.90
CA LYS A 250 -16.40 15.13 20.22
C LYS A 250 -17.66 14.60 20.91
N ILE A 251 -18.04 13.35 20.64
CA ILE A 251 -19.19 12.71 21.28
C ILE A 251 -18.81 12.24 22.68
N PHE A 252 -17.60 11.70 22.80
CA PHE A 252 -17.03 11.12 24.03
C PHE A 252 -15.92 12.05 24.55
N ASP A 253 -16.29 13.25 24.97
CA ASP A 253 -15.38 14.34 25.35
C ASP A 253 -14.65 14.12 26.68
N LYS A 254 -15.21 13.29 27.56
CA LYS A 254 -14.68 12.96 28.89
C LYS A 254 -13.99 11.59 28.95
N GLU A 255 -14.13 10.81 27.89
CA GLU A 255 -13.63 9.46 27.78
C GLU A 255 -12.34 9.44 26.96
N PHE A 256 -11.52 8.42 27.15
CA PHE A 256 -10.32 8.21 26.37
C PHE A 256 -10.67 7.52 25.05
N VAL A 257 -10.42 8.21 23.94
CA VAL A 257 -10.70 7.71 22.59
C VAL A 257 -9.39 7.46 21.87
N TYR A 258 -9.15 6.23 21.48
CA TYR A 258 -7.98 5.82 20.71
C TYR A 258 -8.37 4.91 19.54
N SER A 259 -7.59 4.98 18.50
CA SER A 259 -7.74 4.14 17.31
C SER A 259 -6.76 2.97 17.34
N TRP A 260 -7.01 1.95 16.54
CA TRP A 260 -6.05 0.88 16.33
C TRP A 260 -4.69 1.41 15.80
N ALA A 261 -4.72 2.54 15.07
CA ALA A 261 -3.52 3.21 14.59
C ALA A 261 -2.67 3.79 15.73
N ASP A 262 -3.32 4.32 16.77
CA ASP A 262 -2.62 4.83 17.96
C ASP A 262 -1.97 3.69 18.76
N MET A 263 -2.66 2.56 18.86
CA MET A 263 -2.14 1.36 19.54
C MET A 263 -0.96 0.72 18.80
N ASN A 264 -0.94 0.81 17.47
CA ASN A 264 0.11 0.27 16.60
C ASN A 264 1.00 1.37 16.03
N ASN A 265 1.33 2.39 16.83
CA ASN A 265 2.10 3.56 16.39
C ASN A 265 3.48 3.19 15.81
N SER A 266 4.14 2.17 16.33
CA SER A 266 5.41 1.66 15.80
C SER A 266 5.27 1.14 14.36
N LEU A 267 4.22 0.37 14.08
CA LEU A 267 3.91 -0.12 12.73
C LEU A 267 3.59 1.03 11.78
N PHE A 268 2.75 1.99 12.21
CA PHE A 268 2.45 3.18 11.38
C PHE A 268 3.66 4.04 11.11
N SER A 269 4.52 4.21 12.10
CA SER A 269 5.78 4.91 11.94
C SER A 269 6.70 4.20 10.94
N ALA A 270 6.78 2.87 11.00
CA ALA A 270 7.51 2.07 10.02
C ALA A 270 6.95 2.24 8.60
N LEU A 271 5.63 2.16 8.41
CA LEU A 271 4.97 2.40 7.12
C LEU A 271 5.18 3.84 6.60
N LYS A 272 5.31 4.82 7.48
CA LYS A 272 5.63 6.20 7.11
C LYS A 272 7.09 6.35 6.65
N VAL A 273 8.01 5.72 7.36
CA VAL A 273 9.44 5.68 6.99
C VAL A 273 9.59 4.97 5.64
N GLU A 274 8.95 3.83 5.46
CA GLU A 274 8.91 3.09 4.19
C GLU A 274 8.46 3.99 3.03
N ARG A 275 7.35 4.72 3.18
CA ARG A 275 6.87 5.68 2.15
C ARG A 275 7.95 6.71 1.79
N ASN A 276 8.67 7.24 2.77
CA ASN A 276 9.73 8.22 2.53
C ASN A 276 10.91 7.59 1.78
N VAL A 277 11.30 6.37 2.15
CA VAL A 277 12.35 5.60 1.44
C VAL A 277 11.93 5.32 0.00
N MET A 278 10.68 4.90 -0.21
CA MET A 278 10.13 4.68 -1.54
C MET A 278 10.16 5.96 -2.39
N PHE A 279 9.82 7.11 -1.80
CA PHE A 279 9.92 8.40 -2.49
C PHE A 279 11.35 8.72 -2.93
N ILE A 280 12.35 8.43 -2.10
CA ILE A 280 13.77 8.60 -2.46
C ILE A 280 14.15 7.67 -3.62
N ILE A 281 13.77 6.40 -3.56
CA ILE A 281 14.03 5.41 -4.63
C ILE A 281 13.38 5.86 -5.93
N LEU A 282 12.11 6.28 -5.87
CA LEU A 282 11.38 6.83 -7.01
C LEU A 282 12.14 8.02 -7.63
N SER A 283 12.60 8.96 -6.81
CA SER A 283 13.36 10.12 -7.26
C SER A 283 14.66 9.70 -7.96
N LEU A 284 15.35 8.68 -7.45
CA LEU A 284 16.58 8.16 -8.05
C LEU A 284 16.34 7.52 -9.43
N ILE A 285 15.28 6.72 -9.56
CA ILE A 285 14.91 6.10 -10.85
C ILE A 285 14.54 7.17 -11.89
N ILE A 286 13.86 8.23 -11.45
CA ILE A 286 13.55 9.39 -12.31
C ILE A 286 14.83 10.07 -12.79
N VAL A 287 15.83 10.25 -11.94
CA VAL A 287 17.13 10.83 -12.31
C VAL A 287 17.84 9.94 -13.34
N VAL A 288 17.83 8.62 -13.16
CA VAL A 288 18.39 7.66 -14.14
C VAL A 288 17.67 7.76 -15.48
N ALA A 289 16.34 7.84 -15.48
CA ALA A 289 15.57 8.04 -16.71
C ALA A 289 15.93 9.36 -17.43
N ALA A 290 16.13 10.45 -16.65
CA ALA A 290 16.57 11.74 -17.18
C ALA A 290 17.93 11.64 -17.89
N PHE A 291 18.91 10.96 -17.28
CA PHE A 291 20.22 10.73 -17.92
C PHE A 291 20.12 9.89 -19.20
N ASN A 292 19.25 8.89 -19.24
CA ASN A 292 19.01 8.10 -20.43
C ASN A 292 18.47 8.97 -21.59
N ILE A 293 17.55 9.90 -21.29
CA ILE A 293 17.01 10.84 -22.29
C ILE A 293 18.10 11.79 -22.80
N ILE A 294 18.89 12.40 -21.89
CA ILE A 294 19.97 13.32 -22.27
C ILE A 294 20.97 12.60 -23.18
N SER A 295 21.40 11.42 -22.78
CA SER A 295 22.39 10.62 -23.49
C SER A 295 21.87 10.24 -24.88
N GLY A 296 20.68 9.69 -24.97
CA GLY A 296 20.06 9.26 -26.21
C GLY A 296 19.85 10.40 -27.21
N LEU A 297 19.28 11.52 -26.74
CA LEU A 297 19.08 12.70 -27.59
C LEU A 297 20.42 13.36 -28.00
N THR A 298 21.41 13.41 -27.09
CA THR A 298 22.74 13.97 -27.42
C THR A 298 23.43 13.15 -28.53
N ILE A 299 23.34 11.82 -28.44
CA ILE A 299 23.92 10.96 -29.48
C ILE A 299 23.12 11.07 -30.77
N LEU A 300 21.78 11.17 -30.70
CA LEU A 300 20.96 11.43 -31.89
C LEU A 300 21.36 12.74 -32.58
N VAL A 301 21.56 13.82 -31.81
CA VAL A 301 22.04 15.12 -32.33
C VAL A 301 23.39 14.97 -33.00
N LYS A 302 24.34 14.26 -32.36
CA LYS A 302 25.68 14.02 -32.92
C LYS A 302 25.61 13.28 -34.26
N ASN A 303 24.76 12.28 -34.37
CA ASN A 303 24.60 11.46 -35.54
C ASN A 303 23.86 12.19 -36.68
N LYS A 304 23.01 13.18 -36.36
CA LYS A 304 22.28 14.01 -37.32
C LYS A 304 23.00 15.34 -37.63
N THR A 305 24.30 15.46 -37.26
CA THR A 305 25.07 16.69 -37.41
C THR A 305 25.12 17.16 -38.86
N LYS A 306 25.32 16.27 -39.85
CA LYS A 306 25.30 16.61 -41.29
C LYS A 306 23.91 17.10 -41.74
N ASP A 307 22.85 16.39 -41.35
CA ASP A 307 21.48 16.78 -41.69
C ASP A 307 21.13 18.17 -41.11
N ILE A 308 21.57 18.44 -39.86
CA ILE A 308 21.41 19.75 -39.21
C ILE A 308 22.18 20.83 -39.96
N ALA A 309 23.42 20.56 -40.39
CA ALA A 309 24.24 21.51 -41.13
C ALA A 309 23.60 21.86 -42.49
N ILE A 310 23.09 20.88 -43.23
CA ILE A 310 22.35 21.09 -44.48
C ILE A 310 21.11 21.95 -44.25
N LEU A 311 20.30 21.63 -43.20
CA LEU A 311 19.11 22.42 -42.88
C LEU A 311 19.45 23.88 -42.55
N LYS A 312 20.56 24.14 -41.86
CA LYS A 312 21.05 25.50 -41.57
C LYS A 312 21.54 26.20 -42.82
N SER A 313 22.23 25.52 -43.72
CA SER A 313 22.75 26.08 -44.97
C SER A 313 21.64 26.52 -45.92
N ILE A 314 20.48 25.87 -45.90
CA ILE A 314 19.29 26.26 -46.65
C ILE A 314 18.40 27.28 -45.92
N GLY A 315 18.87 27.81 -44.75
CA GLY A 315 18.21 28.93 -44.05
C GLY A 315 17.24 28.57 -42.95
N VAL A 316 17.22 27.30 -42.46
CA VAL A 316 16.37 26.93 -41.32
C VAL A 316 16.88 27.62 -40.04
N LEU A 317 16.00 28.30 -39.35
CA LEU A 317 16.32 29.05 -38.13
C LEU A 317 16.72 28.12 -36.96
N ASN A 318 17.68 28.59 -36.15
CA ASN A 318 18.09 27.87 -34.94
C ASN A 318 16.89 27.52 -34.00
N LYS A 319 15.89 28.41 -33.92
CA LYS A 319 14.66 28.16 -33.16
C LYS A 319 13.87 26.96 -33.67
N SER A 320 13.84 26.74 -34.98
CA SER A 320 13.14 25.57 -35.57
C SER A 320 13.92 24.29 -35.33
N ILE A 321 15.25 24.33 -35.31
CA ILE A 321 16.08 23.16 -34.94
C ILE A 321 15.84 22.78 -33.47
N VAL A 322 15.81 23.75 -32.55
CA VAL A 322 15.44 23.48 -31.13
C VAL A 322 14.09 22.80 -31.05
N LYS A 323 13.08 23.32 -31.76
CA LYS A 323 11.72 22.74 -31.73
C LYS A 323 11.70 21.31 -32.28
N ILE A 324 12.41 21.01 -33.33
CA ILE A 324 12.49 19.67 -33.94
C ILE A 324 13.06 18.66 -32.95
N PHE A 325 14.24 18.93 -32.36
CA PHE A 325 14.87 18.01 -31.43
C PHE A 325 14.13 17.93 -30.07
N PHE A 326 13.52 19.00 -29.61
CA PHE A 326 12.62 19.00 -28.45
C PHE A 326 11.42 18.10 -28.72
N LEU A 327 10.75 18.22 -29.86
CA LEU A 327 9.63 17.37 -30.25
C LEU A 327 10.01 15.88 -30.32
N ILE A 328 11.20 15.58 -30.86
CA ILE A 328 11.72 14.20 -30.88
C ILE A 328 11.79 13.65 -29.44
N GLY A 329 12.39 14.40 -28.54
CA GLY A 329 12.50 13.99 -27.13
C GLY A 329 11.14 13.77 -26.47
N VAL A 330 10.20 14.69 -26.68
CA VAL A 330 8.83 14.58 -26.14
C VAL A 330 8.10 13.35 -26.72
N ILE A 331 8.21 13.08 -28.01
CA ILE A 331 7.58 11.91 -28.65
C ILE A 331 8.17 10.61 -28.11
N ILE A 332 9.51 10.51 -28.03
CA ILE A 332 10.17 9.31 -27.48
C ILE A 332 9.75 9.10 -26.01
N GLY A 333 9.81 10.15 -25.20
CA GLY A 333 9.49 10.03 -23.77
C GLY A 333 8.03 9.73 -23.50
N THR A 334 7.09 10.38 -24.21
CA THR A 334 5.66 10.08 -24.04
C THR A 334 5.28 8.68 -24.52
N SER A 335 5.83 8.23 -25.65
CA SER A 335 5.60 6.87 -26.14
C SER A 335 6.24 5.81 -25.23
N ALA A 336 7.44 6.07 -24.71
CA ALA A 336 8.10 5.19 -23.75
C ALA A 336 7.34 5.13 -22.42
N THR A 337 6.82 6.27 -21.93
CA THR A 337 5.98 6.32 -20.72
C THR A 337 4.71 5.52 -20.93
N ALA A 338 4.01 5.69 -22.04
CA ALA A 338 2.80 4.93 -22.36
C ALA A 338 3.05 3.41 -22.41
N PHE A 339 4.16 3.00 -23.05
CA PHE A 339 4.56 1.60 -23.10
C PHE A 339 5.00 1.07 -21.73
N GLY A 340 5.69 1.89 -20.94
CA GLY A 340 6.07 1.56 -19.56
C GLY A 340 4.86 1.37 -18.66
N ILE A 341 3.81 2.19 -18.81
CA ILE A 341 2.53 2.02 -18.08
C ILE A 341 1.89 0.69 -18.46
N MET A 342 1.81 0.39 -19.74
CA MET A 342 1.23 -0.87 -20.24
C MET A 342 1.97 -2.07 -19.64
N LEU A 343 3.29 -2.10 -19.72
CA LEU A 343 4.10 -3.17 -19.14
C LEU A 343 3.94 -3.24 -17.63
N GLY A 344 4.06 -2.11 -16.92
CA GLY A 344 3.94 -2.06 -15.45
C GLY A 344 2.60 -2.58 -14.95
N VAL A 345 1.50 -2.20 -15.59
CA VAL A 345 0.16 -2.68 -15.25
C VAL A 345 0.01 -4.17 -15.51
N ILE A 346 0.44 -4.65 -16.68
CA ILE A 346 0.39 -6.08 -17.01
C ILE A 346 1.18 -6.91 -15.98
N PHE A 347 2.41 -6.53 -15.69
CA PHE A 347 3.22 -7.22 -14.68
C PHE A 347 2.60 -7.16 -13.28
N SER A 348 2.01 -6.03 -12.89
CA SER A 348 1.34 -5.90 -11.59
C SER A 348 0.13 -6.80 -11.46
N ILE A 349 -0.64 -7.02 -12.54
CA ILE A 349 -1.79 -7.94 -12.54
C ILE A 349 -1.32 -9.39 -12.39
N TYR A 350 -0.24 -9.76 -13.05
CA TYR A 350 0.27 -11.14 -13.07
C TYR A 350 1.41 -11.40 -12.08
N ILE A 351 1.67 -10.49 -11.13
CA ILE A 351 2.81 -10.59 -10.22
C ILE A 351 2.78 -11.86 -9.37
N GLU A 352 1.60 -12.29 -8.93
CA GLU A 352 1.44 -13.52 -8.14
C GLU A 352 1.74 -14.76 -8.99
N ASN A 353 1.24 -14.83 -10.21
CA ASN A 353 1.54 -15.93 -11.12
C ASN A 353 3.04 -16.00 -11.43
N LEU A 354 3.68 -14.84 -11.57
CA LEU A 354 5.13 -14.74 -11.78
C LEU A 354 5.90 -15.24 -10.55
N ARG A 355 5.47 -14.85 -9.34
CA ARG A 355 6.03 -15.33 -8.08
C ARG A 355 5.94 -16.83 -7.97
N GLU A 356 4.75 -17.42 -8.22
CA GLU A 356 4.53 -18.87 -8.19
C GLU A 356 5.40 -19.59 -9.20
N PHE A 357 5.47 -19.08 -10.43
CA PHE A 357 6.34 -19.64 -11.48
C PHE A 357 7.82 -19.63 -11.08
N LEU A 358 8.31 -18.51 -10.55
CA LEU A 358 9.71 -18.41 -10.09
C LEU A 358 9.97 -19.32 -8.88
N SER A 359 9.05 -19.35 -7.92
CA SER A 359 9.16 -20.21 -6.73
C SER A 359 9.20 -21.69 -7.10
N SER A 360 8.36 -22.11 -8.04
CA SER A 360 8.33 -23.52 -8.50
C SER A 360 9.55 -23.89 -9.34
N THR A 361 10.06 -22.97 -10.16
CA THR A 361 11.20 -23.23 -11.05
C THR A 361 12.52 -23.28 -10.28
N PHE A 362 12.71 -22.39 -9.31
CA PHE A 362 13.96 -22.29 -8.54
C PHE A 362 13.88 -23.00 -7.17
N ASN A 363 12.73 -23.55 -6.82
CA ASN A 363 12.46 -24.21 -5.53
C ASN A 363 12.82 -23.34 -4.31
N ILE A 364 12.52 -22.03 -4.41
CA ILE A 364 12.79 -21.01 -3.40
C ILE A 364 11.47 -20.37 -2.98
N SER A 365 11.21 -20.24 -1.68
CA SER A 365 10.10 -19.44 -1.17
C SER A 365 10.45 -17.96 -1.24
N LEU A 366 10.09 -17.30 -2.35
CA LEU A 366 10.35 -15.86 -2.55
C LEU A 366 9.56 -14.96 -1.60
N PHE A 367 8.46 -15.46 -1.06
CA PHE A 367 7.56 -14.72 -0.18
C PHE A 367 7.05 -15.67 0.93
N PRO A 368 7.87 -15.93 1.99
CA PRO A 368 7.49 -16.82 3.08
C PRO A 368 6.31 -16.25 3.87
N GLU A 369 5.24 -17.04 3.99
CA GLU A 369 4.03 -16.68 4.72
C GLU A 369 4.31 -16.40 6.20
N GLU A 370 5.27 -17.09 6.77
CA GLU A 370 5.72 -16.96 8.18
C GLU A 370 6.33 -15.57 8.47
N ILE A 371 6.97 -14.94 7.48
CA ILE A 371 7.64 -13.64 7.64
C ILE A 371 6.69 -12.49 7.29
N TYR A 372 5.95 -12.65 6.20
CA TYR A 372 5.12 -11.57 5.66
C TYR A 372 3.67 -11.64 6.12
N PHE A 373 3.28 -12.72 6.83
CA PHE A 373 1.91 -12.97 7.30
C PHE A 373 0.86 -12.96 6.18
N LEU A 374 1.30 -13.18 4.94
CA LEU A 374 0.47 -13.14 3.74
C LEU A 374 0.74 -14.38 2.89
N SER A 375 -0.31 -15.09 2.49
CA SER A 375 -0.21 -16.30 1.65
C SER A 375 0.03 -16.00 0.17
N LYS A 376 -0.25 -14.76 -0.26
CA LYS A 376 -0.09 -14.29 -1.63
C LYS A 376 0.62 -12.95 -1.66
N MET A 377 1.34 -12.68 -2.75
CA MET A 377 1.96 -11.38 -2.98
C MET A 377 0.88 -10.37 -3.40
N PRO A 378 0.46 -9.46 -2.53
CA PRO A 378 -0.61 -8.54 -2.85
C PRO A 378 -0.13 -7.49 -3.85
N SER A 379 -0.99 -7.10 -4.78
CA SER A 379 -0.76 -6.00 -5.71
C SER A 379 -2.04 -5.20 -5.87
N GLU A 380 -1.99 -3.93 -5.53
CA GLU A 380 -3.11 -3.00 -5.67
C GLU A 380 -2.73 -1.89 -6.65
N ILE A 381 -3.40 -1.91 -7.82
CA ILE A 381 -3.19 -0.93 -8.86
C ILE A 381 -3.99 0.34 -8.52
N ASN A 382 -3.28 1.38 -8.09
CA ASN A 382 -3.90 2.66 -7.76
C ASN A 382 -3.82 3.62 -8.96
N PRO A 383 -4.95 4.00 -9.61
CA PRO A 383 -4.96 4.89 -10.75
C PRO A 383 -4.33 6.26 -10.47
N THR A 384 -4.45 6.76 -9.23
CA THR A 384 -3.85 8.04 -8.83
C THR A 384 -2.33 7.96 -8.86
N SER A 385 -1.75 6.86 -8.39
CA SER A 385 -0.29 6.64 -8.43
C SER A 385 0.22 6.55 -9.88
N ILE A 386 -0.49 5.82 -10.76
CA ILE A 386 -0.12 5.73 -12.18
C ILE A 386 -0.17 7.10 -12.84
N PHE A 387 -1.23 7.88 -12.59
CA PHE A 387 -1.39 9.23 -13.13
C PHE A 387 -0.25 10.15 -12.68
N LEU A 388 0.12 10.10 -11.40
CA LEU A 388 1.19 10.92 -10.85
C LEU A 388 2.56 10.55 -11.44
N ILE A 389 2.88 9.25 -11.54
CA ILE A 389 4.10 8.75 -12.19
C ILE A 389 4.15 9.20 -13.65
N SER A 390 3.03 9.09 -14.37
CA SER A 390 2.94 9.48 -15.78
C SER A 390 3.21 10.96 -15.98
N ILE A 391 2.58 11.81 -15.18
CA ILE A 391 2.80 13.27 -15.25
C ILE A 391 4.25 13.61 -14.91
N CYS A 392 4.80 13.05 -13.83
CA CYS A 392 6.19 13.29 -13.46
C CYS A 392 7.15 12.86 -14.57
N SER A 393 6.95 11.68 -15.17
CA SER A 393 7.77 11.19 -16.26
C SER A 393 7.73 12.12 -17.49
N ILE A 394 6.54 12.59 -17.86
CA ILE A 394 6.35 13.51 -18.99
C ILE A 394 7.00 14.87 -18.71
N ILE A 395 6.79 15.44 -17.51
CA ILE A 395 7.40 16.72 -17.13
C ILE A 395 8.91 16.64 -17.18
N ILE A 396 9.51 15.57 -16.65
CA ILE A 396 10.95 15.37 -16.67
C ILE A 396 11.44 15.21 -18.09
N THR A 397 10.75 14.44 -18.93
CA THR A 397 11.07 14.31 -20.35
C THR A 397 11.11 15.68 -21.04
N ILE A 398 10.13 16.54 -20.80
CA ILE A 398 10.05 17.89 -21.35
C ILE A 398 11.26 18.72 -20.91
N ILE A 399 11.54 18.78 -19.61
CA ILE A 399 12.64 19.59 -19.05
C ILE A 399 13.98 19.12 -19.59
N VAL A 400 14.21 17.80 -19.56
CA VAL A 400 15.48 17.19 -19.92
C VAL A 400 15.77 17.26 -21.43
N SER A 401 14.73 17.21 -22.27
CA SER A 401 14.86 17.32 -23.73
C SER A 401 15.32 18.69 -24.21
N ILE A 402 15.17 19.72 -23.37
CA ILE A 402 15.59 21.08 -23.71
C ILE A 402 17.10 21.18 -23.94
N PHE A 403 17.90 20.54 -23.08
CA PHE A 403 19.36 20.64 -23.14
C PHE A 403 19.96 20.12 -24.47
N PRO A 404 19.66 18.87 -24.93
CA PRO A 404 20.14 18.37 -26.21
C PRO A 404 19.61 19.16 -27.39
N ALA A 405 18.35 19.67 -27.30
CA ALA A 405 17.77 20.48 -28.38
C ALA A 405 18.53 21.82 -28.59
N PHE A 406 18.92 22.48 -27.51
CA PHE A 406 19.75 23.68 -27.59
C PHE A 406 21.15 23.35 -28.13
N LYS A 407 21.74 22.23 -27.75
CA LYS A 407 23.03 21.77 -28.25
C LYS A 407 23.00 21.54 -29.78
N ALA A 408 21.90 20.97 -30.30
CA ALA A 408 21.68 20.80 -31.74
C ALA A 408 21.64 22.14 -32.46
N ALA A 409 21.00 23.16 -31.92
CA ALA A 409 20.92 24.49 -32.55
C ALA A 409 22.25 25.26 -32.54
N LYS A 410 23.16 24.96 -31.61
CA LYS A 410 24.48 25.60 -31.53
C LYS A 410 25.54 24.99 -32.44
N LEU A 411 25.24 23.91 -33.16
CA LEU A 411 26.18 23.29 -34.10
C LEU A 411 26.61 24.27 -35.23
N ASP A 412 27.91 24.34 -35.47
CA ASP A 412 28.48 25.13 -36.55
C ASP A 412 28.40 24.34 -37.86
N PRO A 413 27.67 24.84 -38.89
CA PRO A 413 27.51 24.13 -40.16
C PRO A 413 28.83 23.95 -40.92
N ILE A 414 29.78 24.89 -40.80
CA ILE A 414 31.06 24.84 -41.50
C ILE A 414 31.91 23.69 -40.95
N LYS A 415 32.00 23.59 -39.62
CA LYS A 415 32.76 22.51 -38.95
C LYS A 415 32.12 21.14 -39.22
N ALA A 416 30.78 21.08 -39.25
CA ALA A 416 30.04 19.84 -39.45
C ALA A 416 30.15 19.26 -40.87
N LEU A 417 30.40 20.09 -41.88
CA LEU A 417 30.55 19.68 -43.30
C LEU A 417 32.03 19.46 -43.70
N LYS A 418 33.01 20.03 -42.97
CA LYS A 418 34.43 19.99 -43.26
C LYS A 418 35.18 18.77 -42.73
N TYR A 419 34.69 18.17 -41.64
CA TYR A 419 35.32 16.98 -41.04
C TYR A 419 34.56 15.71 -41.46
N GLU A 420 35.09 15.02 -42.42
CA GLU A 420 34.93 13.57 -42.62
C GLU A 420 35.99 12.82 -41.85
#